data_2ac78ad13eefa31fe7017c24ee30b3f3
#
_entry.id   2ac78ad13eefa31fe7017c24ee30b3f3
#
_cell.length_a   1.000
_cell.length_b   1.000
_cell.length_c   1.000
_cell.angle_alpha   90.00
_cell.angle_beta   90.00
_cell.angle_gamma   90.00
#
_symmetry.space_group_name_H-M   'P 1'
#
loop_
_entity.id
_entity.type
_entity.pdbx_description
1 polymer ?
#
loop_
_entity_poly.entity_id
_entity_poly.type
_entity_poly.pdbx_seq_one_letter_code
_entity_poly.pdbx_strand_id
1 'polypeptide(L)'
;VGCNLNELTAAPDFSPFSPAAPAVAASDAGAPAAPSLPEKWVCLTFDDGPSKTTPEVLAALDAAGVHGTFFVVATGYNEKYLPLLTQAAAAGHQIALHSASHEYSDIYRSSAAYWKDIALLKQRIAPYVDAESIRYLRFPGGSTNTVSRRYGGKGLMPQLKTEVEQRGWQWVDWNVCAEDAVGGHPSADTIYRNVVRETGEQPHCVVLMHDSATTRTTAEALPDI
;
A
#
# COMPACT_ATOMS: atom_id res chain seq x y z
N VAL A 1 16.34 -3.74 -6.05
CA VAL A 1 16.35 -3.86 -4.58
C VAL A 1 14.97 -3.45 -4.12
N GLY A 2 14.20 -4.41 -3.57
CA GLY A 2 12.90 -4.13 -2.98
C GLY A 2 13.09 -3.23 -1.75
N CYS A 3 12.31 -2.18 -1.62
CA CYS A 3 12.39 -1.28 -0.48
C CYS A 3 11.08 -1.26 0.32
N ASN A 4 11.23 -1.01 1.61
CA ASN A 4 10.14 -0.78 2.54
C ASN A 4 9.82 0.73 2.53
N LEU A 5 8.55 1.11 2.58
CA LEU A 5 8.13 2.51 2.58
C LEU A 5 8.75 3.32 3.74
N ASN A 6 9.06 2.68 4.87
CA ASN A 6 9.76 3.34 5.98
C ASN A 6 11.17 3.84 5.60
N GLU A 7 11.80 3.23 4.61
CA GLU A 7 13.13 3.64 4.13
C GLU A 7 13.06 4.88 3.24
N LEU A 8 11.86 5.21 2.73
CA LEU A 8 11.64 6.33 1.80
C LEU A 8 11.33 7.66 2.48
N THR A 9 11.03 7.67 3.78
CA THR A 9 10.66 8.88 4.54
C THR A 9 11.76 9.93 4.61
N ALA A 10 12.99 9.59 4.25
CA ALA A 10 14.13 10.51 4.17
C ALA A 10 14.32 11.15 2.79
N ALA A 11 13.51 10.78 1.79
CA ALA A 11 13.65 11.30 0.43
C ALA A 11 12.88 12.61 0.26
N PRO A 12 13.45 13.61 -0.47
CA PRO A 12 12.73 14.84 -0.76
C PRO A 12 11.57 14.55 -1.73
N ASP A 13 10.46 15.22 -1.47
CA ASP A 13 9.26 15.45 -2.30
C ASP A 13 9.06 14.44 -3.45
N PHE A 14 8.42 13.32 -3.13
CA PHE A 14 8.20 12.25 -4.10
C PHE A 14 6.70 11.99 -4.33
N SER A 15 6.21 12.25 -5.55
CA SER A 15 4.95 11.72 -6.06
C SER A 15 5.18 10.25 -6.45
N PRO A 16 4.53 9.27 -5.85
CA PRO A 16 3.13 9.22 -5.39
C PRO A 16 2.89 9.34 -3.88
N PHE A 17 3.84 9.82 -3.09
CA PHE A 17 3.65 9.95 -1.64
C PHE A 17 2.93 11.25 -1.28
N SER A 18 2.27 11.26 -0.12
CA SER A 18 1.79 12.50 0.48
C SER A 18 2.99 13.36 0.94
N PRO A 19 2.88 14.70 0.95
CA PRO A 19 3.94 15.55 1.49
C PRO A 19 4.28 15.13 2.93
N ALA A 20 5.56 15.05 3.23
CA ALA A 20 6.02 14.77 4.59
C ALA A 20 5.51 15.85 5.55
N ALA A 21 5.09 15.46 6.74
CA ALA A 21 4.82 16.40 7.80
C ALA A 21 6.07 17.28 8.03
N PRO A 22 5.91 18.58 8.33
CA PRO A 22 7.06 19.44 8.57
C PRO A 22 7.94 18.85 9.67
N ALA A 23 9.20 18.65 9.37
CA ALA A 23 10.18 18.15 10.32
C ALA A 23 10.20 19.10 11.52
N VAL A 24 9.89 18.59 12.70
CA VAL A 24 10.14 19.30 13.95
C VAL A 24 11.65 19.49 13.99
N ALA A 25 12.11 20.74 14.02
CA ALA A 25 13.50 21.06 14.04
C ALA A 25 14.19 20.36 15.22
N ALA A 26 14.90 19.29 14.94
CA ALA A 26 15.78 18.65 15.91
C ALA A 26 17.06 19.47 15.98
N SER A 27 17.39 19.90 17.19
CA SER A 27 18.63 20.60 17.50
C SER A 27 19.86 19.77 17.09
N ASP A 28 20.77 20.45 16.47
CA ASP A 28 22.07 20.04 15.96
C ASP A 28 22.89 19.26 17.04
N ALA A 29 22.93 17.96 16.92
CA ALA A 29 23.93 17.10 17.56
C ALA A 29 24.11 15.88 16.63
N GLY A 30 25.20 15.88 15.88
CA GLY A 30 25.82 14.86 15.05
C GLY A 30 25.16 13.45 14.96
N ALA A 31 23.96 13.36 14.44
CA ALA A 31 23.40 12.08 14.04
C ALA A 31 24.15 11.54 12.82
N PRO A 32 24.47 10.24 12.74
CA PRO A 32 25.03 9.66 11.52
C PRO A 32 24.11 9.98 10.35
N ALA A 33 24.69 10.43 9.24
CA ALA A 33 23.94 10.70 8.02
C ALA A 33 23.07 9.48 7.68
N ALA A 34 21.77 9.69 7.51
CA ALA A 34 20.87 8.64 7.05
C ALA A 34 21.45 8.04 5.76
N PRO A 35 21.41 6.70 5.58
CA PRO A 35 21.91 6.09 4.36
C PRO A 35 21.19 6.72 3.17
N SER A 36 21.97 7.20 2.19
CA SER A 36 21.39 7.71 0.94
C SER A 36 20.64 6.57 0.25
N LEU A 37 19.38 6.83 -0.14
CA LEU A 37 18.63 5.89 -0.95
C LEU A 37 19.38 5.60 -2.25
N PRO A 38 19.28 4.37 -2.79
CA PRO A 38 19.84 4.04 -4.08
C PRO A 38 19.27 4.96 -5.15
N GLU A 39 20.06 5.25 -6.17
CA GLU A 39 19.67 6.11 -7.30
C GLU A 39 18.40 5.60 -8.02
N LYS A 40 18.21 4.28 -8.03
CA LYS A 40 17.01 3.61 -8.55
C LYS A 40 16.44 2.64 -7.53
N TRP A 41 15.12 2.67 -7.35
CA TRP A 41 14.42 1.73 -6.49
C TRP A 41 13.01 1.41 -6.99
N VAL A 42 12.52 0.24 -6.61
CA VAL A 42 11.16 -0.23 -6.91
C VAL A 42 10.52 -0.73 -5.61
N CYS A 43 9.37 -0.18 -5.25
CA CYS A 43 8.52 -0.69 -4.17
C CYS A 43 7.40 -1.55 -4.76
N LEU A 44 7.40 -2.82 -4.41
CA LEU A 44 6.33 -3.74 -4.75
C LEU A 44 5.21 -3.59 -3.70
N THR A 45 4.02 -3.21 -4.14
CA THR A 45 2.88 -3.00 -3.25
C THR A 45 1.69 -3.83 -3.68
N PHE A 46 0.94 -4.35 -2.70
CA PHE A 46 -0.16 -5.27 -2.89
C PHE A 46 -1.38 -4.78 -2.12
N ASP A 47 -2.50 -4.63 -2.82
CA ASP A 47 -3.78 -4.20 -2.26
C ASP A 47 -4.75 -5.38 -2.12
N ASP A 48 -5.78 -5.19 -1.27
CA ASP A 48 -6.94 -6.07 -1.12
C ASP A 48 -6.71 -7.45 -0.48
N GLY A 49 -5.49 -7.74 -0.04
CA GLY A 49 -5.19 -8.91 0.78
C GLY A 49 -5.45 -8.68 2.28
N PRO A 50 -5.17 -9.69 3.11
CA PRO A 50 -4.71 -11.03 2.74
C PRO A 50 -5.81 -11.92 2.18
N SER A 51 -5.41 -12.88 1.33
CA SER A 51 -6.31 -13.86 0.72
C SER A 51 -5.64 -15.23 0.57
N LYS A 52 -6.31 -16.14 -0.14
CA LYS A 52 -5.70 -17.42 -0.55
C LYS A 52 -4.47 -17.26 -1.46
N THR A 53 -4.32 -16.09 -2.11
CA THR A 53 -3.20 -15.75 -2.99
C THR A 53 -1.97 -15.26 -2.21
N THR A 54 -2.18 -14.66 -1.04
CA THR A 54 -1.10 -14.06 -0.23
C THR A 54 0.06 -15.03 0.07
N PRO A 55 -0.15 -16.33 0.42
CA PRO A 55 0.96 -17.25 0.65
C PRO A 55 1.87 -17.43 -0.56
N GLU A 56 1.32 -17.46 -1.78
CA GLU A 56 2.12 -17.58 -3.01
C GLU A 56 2.91 -16.29 -3.27
N VAL A 57 2.33 -15.12 -3.00
CA VAL A 57 3.02 -13.82 -3.07
C VAL A 57 4.19 -13.77 -2.08
N LEU A 58 3.96 -14.12 -0.82
CA LEU A 58 5.00 -14.14 0.20
C LEU A 58 6.15 -15.09 -0.17
N ALA A 59 5.83 -16.29 -0.69
CA ALA A 59 6.83 -17.26 -1.13
C ALA A 59 7.68 -16.73 -2.30
N ALA A 60 7.07 -16.02 -3.26
CA ALA A 60 7.79 -15.43 -4.39
C ALA A 60 8.74 -14.31 -3.92
N LEU A 61 8.30 -13.44 -3.01
CA LEU A 61 9.11 -12.37 -2.45
C LEU A 61 10.28 -12.92 -1.62
N ASP A 62 10.03 -13.95 -0.80
CA ASP A 62 11.05 -14.63 -0.01
C ASP A 62 12.12 -15.27 -0.92
N ALA A 63 11.70 -15.99 -1.96
CA ALA A 63 12.60 -16.60 -2.93
C ALA A 63 13.49 -15.56 -3.66
N ALA A 64 12.98 -14.36 -3.89
CA ALA A 64 13.73 -13.26 -4.47
C ALA A 64 14.57 -12.46 -3.45
N GLY A 65 14.40 -12.71 -2.15
CA GLY A 65 15.08 -11.98 -1.08
C GLY A 65 14.67 -10.51 -1.01
N VAL A 66 13.41 -10.20 -1.36
CA VAL A 66 12.88 -8.82 -1.36
C VAL A 66 11.66 -8.69 -0.46
N HIS A 67 11.40 -7.47 0.00
CA HIS A 67 10.23 -7.16 0.82
C HIS A 67 9.20 -6.37 0.03
N GLY A 68 7.91 -6.59 0.34
CA GLY A 68 6.79 -5.84 -0.21
C GLY A 68 6.03 -5.07 0.87
N THR A 69 5.13 -4.20 0.42
CA THR A 69 4.17 -3.50 1.28
C THR A 69 2.76 -3.98 0.94
N PHE A 70 2.00 -4.36 1.97
CA PHE A 70 0.64 -4.87 1.83
C PHE A 70 -0.36 -3.87 2.40
N PHE A 71 -1.20 -3.29 1.54
CA PHE A 71 -2.32 -2.42 1.91
C PHE A 71 -3.54 -3.31 2.15
N VAL A 72 -3.79 -3.61 3.42
CA VAL A 72 -4.67 -4.72 3.80
C VAL A 72 -6.12 -4.30 3.95
N VAL A 73 -7.01 -5.24 3.70
CA VAL A 73 -8.44 -5.16 4.00
C VAL A 73 -8.84 -6.18 5.08
N ALA A 74 -9.98 -5.95 5.73
CA ALA A 74 -10.55 -6.87 6.70
C ALA A 74 -12.08 -6.94 6.54
N THR A 75 -12.54 -7.47 5.40
CA THR A 75 -13.93 -7.41 4.94
C THR A 75 -14.87 -8.40 5.62
N GLY A 76 -14.35 -9.30 6.46
CA GLY A 76 -15.11 -10.44 6.98
C GLY A 76 -15.01 -11.69 6.08
N TYR A 77 -14.98 -11.53 4.75
CA TYR A 77 -14.75 -12.64 3.82
C TYR A 77 -13.33 -13.19 3.87
N ASN A 78 -12.36 -12.35 4.24
CA ASN A 78 -10.96 -12.70 4.37
C ASN A 78 -10.49 -12.94 5.80
N GLU A 79 -11.39 -12.98 6.78
CA GLU A 79 -11.05 -13.11 8.20
C GLU A 79 -10.11 -14.29 8.49
N LYS A 80 -10.37 -15.44 7.87
CA LYS A 80 -9.53 -16.64 8.02
C LYS A 80 -8.10 -16.48 7.52
N TYR A 81 -7.82 -15.46 6.72
CA TYR A 81 -6.48 -15.16 6.18
C TYR A 81 -5.75 -14.08 6.98
N LEU A 82 -6.41 -13.35 7.88
CA LEU A 82 -5.78 -12.31 8.70
C LEU A 82 -4.55 -12.81 9.50
N PRO A 83 -4.49 -14.09 9.99
CA PRO A 83 -3.27 -14.61 10.61
C PRO A 83 -2.02 -14.55 9.73
N LEU A 84 -2.15 -14.51 8.40
CA LEU A 84 -1.02 -14.34 7.48
C LEU A 84 -0.29 -13.02 7.68
N LEU A 85 -0.95 -11.99 8.24
CA LEU A 85 -0.32 -10.70 8.54
C LEU A 85 0.81 -10.84 9.55
N THR A 86 0.68 -11.74 10.54
CA THR A 86 1.76 -12.04 11.49
C THR A 86 2.97 -12.62 10.77
N GLN A 87 2.75 -13.56 9.84
CA GLN A 87 3.81 -14.16 9.04
C GLN A 87 4.48 -13.13 8.15
N ALA A 88 3.70 -12.31 7.44
CA ALA A 88 4.21 -11.27 6.56
C ALA A 88 5.06 -10.24 7.32
N ALA A 89 4.58 -9.76 8.46
CA ALA A 89 5.32 -8.81 9.30
C ALA A 89 6.62 -9.44 9.86
N ALA A 90 6.57 -10.69 10.32
CA ALA A 90 7.74 -11.40 10.83
C ALA A 90 8.81 -11.65 9.73
N ALA A 91 8.38 -11.78 8.47
CA ALA A 91 9.28 -11.90 7.32
C ALA A 91 9.84 -10.54 6.84
N GLY A 92 9.52 -9.43 7.52
CA GLY A 92 10.04 -8.10 7.18
C GLY A 92 9.20 -7.33 6.17
N HIS A 93 8.06 -7.86 5.74
CA HIS A 93 7.14 -7.10 4.89
C HIS A 93 6.42 -6.02 5.69
N GLN A 94 6.09 -4.92 5.03
CA GLN A 94 5.35 -3.84 5.64
C GLN A 94 3.84 -4.05 5.51
N ILE A 95 3.12 -3.87 6.62
CA ILE A 95 1.67 -3.82 6.64
C ILE A 95 1.22 -2.36 6.68
N ALA A 96 0.28 -2.00 5.81
CA ALA A 96 -0.31 -0.68 5.68
C ALA A 96 -1.83 -0.78 5.60
N LEU A 97 -2.53 0.34 5.80
CA LEU A 97 -3.99 0.35 5.89
C LEU A 97 -4.62 0.62 4.52
N HIS A 98 -5.67 -0.14 4.18
CA HIS A 98 -6.48 0.11 2.99
C HIS A 98 -7.93 0.41 3.37
N SER A 99 -8.68 -0.58 3.82
CA SER A 99 -10.06 -0.42 4.24
C SER A 99 -10.54 -1.65 5.02
N ALA A 100 -11.49 -1.48 5.95
CA ALA A 100 -12.17 -2.63 6.55
C ALA A 100 -13.21 -3.24 5.63
N SER A 101 -13.96 -2.43 4.91
CA SER A 101 -15.10 -2.89 4.09
C SER A 101 -14.82 -2.90 2.59
N HIS A 102 -14.00 -1.99 2.12
CA HIS A 102 -13.77 -1.66 0.71
C HIS A 102 -15.05 -1.28 -0.07
N GLU A 103 -16.09 -0.83 0.65
CA GLU A 103 -17.37 -0.41 0.07
C GLU A 103 -17.36 1.10 -0.18
N TYR A 104 -17.13 1.51 -1.43
CA TYR A 104 -16.97 2.92 -1.81
C TYR A 104 -18.14 3.82 -1.36
N SER A 105 -19.38 3.35 -1.47
CA SER A 105 -20.56 4.09 -1.06
C SER A 105 -20.59 4.38 0.44
N ASP A 106 -19.97 3.52 1.23
CA ASP A 106 -19.93 3.64 2.69
C ASP A 106 -18.73 4.47 3.13
N ILE A 107 -17.53 4.12 2.68
CA ILE A 107 -16.31 4.78 3.14
C ILE A 107 -16.20 6.24 2.66
N TYR A 108 -16.69 6.54 1.45
CA TYR A 108 -16.60 7.88 0.88
C TYR A 108 -17.87 8.74 1.03
N ARG A 109 -18.83 8.34 1.83
CA ARG A 109 -19.99 9.21 2.11
C ARG A 109 -19.67 10.40 3.01
N SER A 110 -18.62 10.33 3.82
CA SER A 110 -18.12 11.41 4.67
C SER A 110 -16.74 11.08 5.25
N SER A 111 -16.01 12.08 5.73
CA SER A 111 -14.76 11.89 6.47
C SER A 111 -14.97 11.00 7.71
N ALA A 112 -16.01 11.23 8.48
CA ALA A 112 -16.30 10.41 9.67
C ALA A 112 -16.52 8.92 9.31
N ALA A 113 -17.17 8.64 8.17
CA ALA A 113 -17.39 7.27 7.69
C ALA A 113 -16.05 6.61 7.30
N TYR A 114 -15.19 7.34 6.61
CA TYR A 114 -13.85 6.86 6.24
C TYR A 114 -13.02 6.48 7.47
N TRP A 115 -12.93 7.38 8.45
CA TRP A 115 -12.15 7.12 9.67
C TRP A 115 -12.75 6.04 10.56
N LYS A 116 -14.06 5.87 10.55
CA LYS A 116 -14.72 4.74 11.20
C LYS A 116 -14.31 3.42 10.57
N ASP A 117 -14.23 3.35 9.25
CA ASP A 117 -13.78 2.16 8.51
C ASP A 117 -12.31 1.84 8.81
N ILE A 118 -11.42 2.85 8.80
CA ILE A 118 -10.01 2.69 9.17
C ILE A 118 -9.85 2.23 10.63
N ALA A 119 -10.63 2.78 11.55
CA ALA A 119 -10.60 2.34 12.95
C ALA A 119 -11.04 0.87 13.10
N LEU A 120 -12.07 0.45 12.36
CA LEU A 120 -12.52 -0.93 12.31
C LEU A 120 -11.46 -1.87 11.72
N LEU A 121 -10.77 -1.44 10.64
CA LEU A 121 -9.64 -2.19 10.08
C LEU A 121 -8.57 -2.42 11.15
N LYS A 122 -8.10 -1.35 11.80
CA LYS A 122 -7.10 -1.44 12.86
C LYS A 122 -7.52 -2.40 13.97
N GLN A 123 -8.78 -2.32 14.42
CA GLN A 123 -9.31 -3.23 15.43
C GLN A 123 -9.24 -4.69 14.97
N ARG A 124 -9.60 -4.98 13.72
CA ARG A 124 -9.62 -6.35 13.19
C ARG A 124 -8.23 -6.95 12.98
N ILE A 125 -7.25 -6.13 12.62
CA ILE A 125 -5.87 -6.61 12.41
C ILE A 125 -5.00 -6.57 13.67
N ALA A 126 -5.41 -5.86 14.73
CA ALA A 126 -4.65 -5.74 15.98
C ALA A 126 -4.23 -7.07 16.64
N PRO A 127 -4.99 -8.19 16.52
CA PRO A 127 -4.52 -9.48 17.05
C PRO A 127 -3.29 -10.05 16.33
N TYR A 128 -2.96 -9.55 15.14
CA TYR A 128 -1.95 -10.12 14.25
C TYR A 128 -0.73 -9.24 14.05
N VAL A 129 -0.89 -7.92 14.19
CA VAL A 129 0.17 -6.92 14.00
C VAL A 129 -0.01 -5.75 14.97
N ASP A 130 1.06 -5.01 15.23
CA ASP A 130 0.96 -3.74 15.96
C ASP A 130 0.28 -2.67 15.09
N ALA A 131 -1.05 -2.69 15.06
CA ALA A 131 -1.86 -1.79 14.25
C ALA A 131 -1.67 -0.31 14.66
N GLU A 132 -1.25 -0.03 15.91
CA GLU A 132 -1.04 1.34 16.38
C GLU A 132 0.26 1.95 15.88
N SER A 133 1.22 1.15 15.45
CA SER A 133 2.46 1.63 14.84
C SER A 133 2.33 1.98 13.36
N ILE A 134 1.26 1.55 12.68
CA ILE A 134 1.08 1.77 11.25
C ILE A 134 0.83 3.25 10.96
N ARG A 135 1.56 3.79 9.97
CA ARG A 135 1.51 5.22 9.57
C ARG A 135 1.21 5.43 8.09
N TYR A 136 1.10 4.36 7.32
CA TYR A 136 0.84 4.40 5.89
C TYR A 136 -0.55 3.86 5.56
N LEU A 137 -1.21 4.53 4.64
CA LEU A 137 -2.46 4.05 4.06
C LEU A 137 -2.50 4.28 2.55
N ARG A 138 -3.38 3.56 1.88
CA ARG A 138 -3.77 3.83 0.49
C ARG A 138 -5.27 3.98 0.44
N PHE A 139 -5.73 5.08 -0.16
CA PHE A 139 -7.15 5.28 -0.40
C PHE A 139 -7.67 4.24 -1.41
N PRO A 140 -8.78 3.53 -1.15
CA PRO A 140 -9.42 2.70 -2.16
C PRO A 140 -9.66 3.46 -3.47
N GLY A 141 -9.10 2.95 -4.57
CA GLY A 141 -9.09 3.62 -5.87
C GLY A 141 -8.05 4.74 -6.04
N GLY A 142 -7.16 4.94 -5.06
CA GLY A 142 -6.13 5.98 -5.07
C GLY A 142 -6.62 7.36 -4.66
N SER A 143 -5.71 8.28 -4.41
CA SER A 143 -6.01 9.63 -3.92
C SER A 143 -6.61 10.56 -5.01
N THR A 144 -6.61 10.13 -6.25
CA THR A 144 -7.17 10.86 -7.40
C THR A 144 -8.47 10.26 -7.92
N ASN A 145 -9.03 9.25 -7.24
CA ASN A 145 -10.26 8.59 -7.66
C ASN A 145 -11.44 9.57 -7.77
N THR A 146 -12.33 9.30 -8.70
CA THR A 146 -13.54 10.10 -8.90
C THR A 146 -14.74 9.62 -8.08
N VAL A 147 -14.64 8.42 -7.49
CA VAL A 147 -15.71 7.75 -6.73
C VAL A 147 -15.98 8.48 -5.42
N SER A 148 -14.93 8.94 -4.73
CA SER A 148 -15.04 9.75 -3.51
C SER A 148 -15.84 11.03 -3.74
N ARG A 149 -15.65 11.66 -4.91
CA ARG A 149 -16.42 12.85 -5.30
C ARG A 149 -17.88 12.52 -5.54
N ARG A 150 -18.19 11.34 -6.07
CA ARG A 150 -19.57 10.89 -6.32
C ARG A 150 -20.37 10.75 -5.02
N TYR A 151 -19.77 10.19 -3.97
CA TYR A 151 -20.45 9.89 -2.71
C TYR A 151 -20.33 11.02 -1.67
N GLY A 152 -19.16 11.65 -1.53
CA GLY A 152 -18.86 12.64 -0.49
C GLY A 152 -18.64 14.06 -1.00
N GLY A 153 -18.77 14.28 -2.32
CA GLY A 153 -18.57 15.60 -2.93
C GLY A 153 -17.11 15.94 -3.18
N LYS A 154 -16.90 17.08 -3.86
CA LYS A 154 -15.56 17.52 -4.31
C LYS A 154 -14.57 17.81 -3.17
N GLY A 155 -15.08 18.14 -1.98
CA GLY A 155 -14.25 18.51 -0.82
C GLY A 155 -13.75 17.32 -0.01
N LEU A 156 -14.31 16.10 -0.19
CA LEU A 156 -14.01 14.98 0.69
C LEU A 156 -12.54 14.54 0.59
N MET A 157 -12.02 14.27 -0.60
CA MET A 157 -10.65 13.79 -0.73
C MET A 157 -9.60 14.81 -0.27
N PRO A 158 -9.70 16.11 -0.61
CA PRO A 158 -8.84 17.14 -0.02
C PRO A 158 -8.89 17.16 1.51
N GLN A 159 -10.09 17.04 2.11
CA GLN A 159 -10.25 16.95 3.56
C GLN A 159 -9.54 15.73 4.14
N LEU A 160 -9.77 14.54 3.56
CA LEU A 160 -9.12 13.29 4.02
C LEU A 160 -7.60 13.37 3.94
N LYS A 161 -7.04 13.93 2.86
CA LYS A 161 -5.58 14.15 2.74
C LYS A 161 -5.04 14.99 3.89
N THR A 162 -5.67 16.14 4.16
CA THR A 162 -5.30 17.01 5.29
C THR A 162 -5.40 16.27 6.62
N GLU A 163 -6.44 15.49 6.83
CA GLU A 163 -6.63 14.74 8.07
C GLU A 163 -5.61 13.60 8.24
N VAL A 164 -5.14 12.98 7.17
CA VAL A 164 -4.03 12.01 7.19
C VAL A 164 -2.73 12.69 7.66
N GLU A 165 -2.40 13.84 7.07
CA GLU A 165 -1.22 14.64 7.46
C GLU A 165 -1.27 15.11 8.91
N GLN A 166 -2.44 15.58 9.37
CA GLN A 166 -2.64 16.01 10.76
C GLN A 166 -2.43 14.88 11.77
N ARG A 167 -2.61 13.62 11.36
CA ARG A 167 -2.31 12.43 12.18
C ARG A 167 -0.83 12.02 12.13
N GLY A 168 0.00 12.72 11.35
CA GLY A 168 1.38 12.32 11.09
C GLY A 168 1.48 11.04 10.25
N TRP A 169 0.46 10.75 9.45
CA TRP A 169 0.41 9.60 8.55
C TRP A 169 0.67 10.04 7.12
N GLN A 170 0.89 9.07 6.23
CA GLN A 170 1.07 9.30 4.80
C GLN A 170 0.12 8.40 4.00
N TRP A 171 -0.44 8.94 2.92
CA TRP A 171 -1.07 8.12 1.88
C TRP A 171 -0.05 7.80 0.80
N VAL A 172 -0.22 6.65 0.15
CA VAL A 172 0.68 6.19 -0.91
C VAL A 172 -0.14 5.81 -2.12
N ASP A 173 0.06 6.53 -3.22
CA ASP A 173 -0.45 6.15 -4.53
C ASP A 173 0.59 5.27 -5.26
N TRP A 174 0.55 5.21 -6.57
CA TRP A 174 1.46 4.46 -7.42
C TRP A 174 1.76 5.22 -8.71
N ASN A 175 2.84 4.87 -9.37
CA ASN A 175 3.21 5.39 -10.68
C ASN A 175 3.49 4.26 -11.69
N VAL A 176 3.33 3.00 -11.28
CA VAL A 176 3.36 1.80 -12.13
C VAL A 176 2.16 0.93 -11.76
N CYS A 177 1.33 0.56 -12.74
CA CYS A 177 0.16 -0.29 -12.54
C CYS A 177 0.32 -1.61 -13.29
N ALA A 178 0.24 -2.72 -12.57
CA ALA A 178 0.30 -4.05 -13.17
C ALA A 178 -0.95 -4.41 -13.98
N GLU A 179 -2.07 -3.68 -13.78
CA GLU A 179 -3.38 -3.96 -14.36
C GLU A 179 -3.88 -5.39 -14.08
N ASP A 180 -3.48 -5.96 -12.94
CA ASP A 180 -3.74 -7.35 -12.56
C ASP A 180 -5.17 -7.59 -12.05
N ALA A 181 -5.84 -6.54 -11.56
CA ALA A 181 -7.22 -6.61 -11.06
C ALA A 181 -8.27 -6.14 -12.09
N VAL A 182 -7.87 -5.89 -13.33
CA VAL A 182 -8.83 -5.57 -14.40
C VAL A 182 -9.63 -6.80 -14.82
N GLY A 183 -10.84 -6.59 -15.33
CA GLY A 183 -11.68 -7.69 -15.83
C GLY A 183 -10.98 -8.54 -16.87
N GLY A 184 -11.30 -9.86 -16.90
CA GLY A 184 -10.73 -10.79 -17.86
C GLY A 184 -9.52 -11.61 -17.36
N HIS A 185 -9.10 -11.44 -16.12
CA HIS A 185 -8.02 -12.19 -15.48
C HIS A 185 -6.74 -12.24 -16.35
N PRO A 186 -5.95 -11.17 -16.41
CA PRO A 186 -4.76 -11.09 -17.25
C PRO A 186 -3.78 -12.22 -16.90
N SER A 187 -3.05 -12.71 -17.91
CA SER A 187 -2.01 -13.72 -17.71
C SER A 187 -0.80 -13.15 -16.95
N ALA A 188 -0.01 -14.00 -16.33
CA ALA A 188 1.24 -13.61 -15.68
C ALA A 188 2.17 -12.83 -16.62
N ASP A 189 2.30 -13.28 -17.87
CA ASP A 189 3.10 -12.62 -18.90
C ASP A 189 2.55 -11.21 -19.25
N THR A 190 1.22 -11.02 -19.26
CA THR A 190 0.61 -9.71 -19.47
C THR A 190 0.92 -8.78 -18.30
N ILE A 191 0.79 -9.24 -17.05
CA ILE A 191 1.11 -8.51 -15.83
C ILE A 191 2.59 -8.09 -15.84
N TYR A 192 3.50 -9.02 -16.09
CA TYR A 192 4.92 -8.75 -16.23
C TYR A 192 5.21 -7.65 -17.26
N ARG A 193 4.65 -7.78 -18.48
CA ARG A 193 4.86 -6.77 -19.54
C ARG A 193 4.31 -5.39 -19.15
N ASN A 194 3.18 -5.32 -18.45
CA ASN A 194 2.63 -4.05 -17.97
C ASN A 194 3.60 -3.39 -16.99
N VAL A 195 4.09 -4.13 -16.00
CA VAL A 195 5.04 -3.60 -15.02
C VAL A 195 6.32 -3.12 -15.69
N VAL A 196 6.93 -3.93 -16.55
CA VAL A 196 8.17 -3.58 -17.26
C VAL A 196 7.99 -2.35 -18.13
N ARG A 197 6.88 -2.31 -18.90
CA ARG A 197 6.56 -1.17 -19.80
C ARG A 197 6.42 0.13 -19.01
N GLU A 198 5.69 0.11 -17.90
CA GLU A 198 5.44 1.33 -17.12
C GLU A 198 6.62 1.73 -16.26
N THR A 199 7.40 0.78 -15.75
CA THR A 199 8.66 1.07 -15.06
C THR A 199 9.62 1.80 -15.99
N GLY A 200 9.83 1.29 -17.20
CA GLY A 200 10.67 1.93 -18.21
C GLY A 200 11.97 2.49 -17.63
N GLU A 201 12.24 3.76 -17.88
CA GLU A 201 13.41 4.48 -17.38
C GLU A 201 13.15 5.24 -16.06
N GLN A 202 11.97 5.05 -15.43
CA GLN A 202 11.66 5.73 -14.17
C GLN A 202 12.66 5.30 -13.07
N PRO A 203 13.29 6.24 -12.36
CA PRO A 203 14.25 5.89 -11.32
C PRO A 203 13.57 5.38 -10.05
N HIS A 204 12.35 5.82 -9.79
CA HIS A 204 11.62 5.52 -8.56
C HIS A 204 10.23 5.02 -8.91
N CYS A 205 9.92 3.78 -8.52
CA CYS A 205 8.66 3.15 -8.86
C CYS A 205 7.94 2.63 -7.61
N VAL A 206 6.65 2.94 -7.53
CA VAL A 206 5.69 2.26 -6.64
C VAL A 206 4.74 1.48 -7.53
N VAL A 207 4.82 0.16 -7.47
CA VAL A 207 4.06 -0.74 -8.34
C VAL A 207 2.77 -1.14 -7.63
N LEU A 208 1.62 -0.84 -8.23
CA LEU A 208 0.32 -1.34 -7.79
C LEU A 208 0.09 -2.74 -8.33
N MET A 209 -0.08 -3.68 -7.42
CA MET A 209 -0.52 -5.05 -7.63
C MET A 209 -1.56 -5.41 -6.57
N HIS A 210 -2.13 -6.61 -6.67
CA HIS A 210 -3.11 -7.10 -5.71
C HIS A 210 -2.76 -8.53 -5.28
N ASP A 211 -2.98 -8.84 -4.01
CA ASP A 211 -2.94 -10.20 -3.46
C ASP A 211 -4.33 -10.69 -3.03
N SER A 212 -5.34 -10.21 -3.75
CA SER A 212 -6.74 -10.60 -3.59
C SER A 212 -7.00 -12.05 -4.03
N ALA A 213 -8.17 -12.59 -3.68
CA ALA A 213 -8.53 -13.96 -4.02
C ALA A 213 -8.64 -14.24 -5.53
N THR A 214 -8.70 -13.21 -6.36
CA THR A 214 -8.88 -13.30 -7.82
C THR A 214 -7.61 -12.98 -8.60
N THR A 215 -6.52 -12.60 -7.95
CA THR A 215 -5.28 -12.14 -8.61
C THR A 215 -4.12 -13.13 -8.47
N ARG A 216 -4.40 -14.44 -8.57
CA ARG A 216 -3.36 -15.48 -8.46
C ARG A 216 -2.26 -15.32 -9.52
N THR A 217 -2.60 -14.86 -10.71
CA THR A 217 -1.63 -14.62 -11.79
C THR A 217 -0.61 -13.53 -11.44
N THR A 218 -0.90 -12.67 -10.48
CA THR A 218 0.08 -11.73 -9.92
C THR A 218 1.21 -12.49 -9.22
N ALA A 219 0.87 -13.45 -8.36
CA ALA A 219 1.89 -14.28 -7.69
C ALA A 219 2.72 -15.08 -8.71
N GLU A 220 2.09 -15.56 -9.79
CA GLU A 220 2.78 -16.27 -10.87
C GLU A 220 3.73 -15.35 -11.67
N ALA A 221 3.43 -14.05 -11.78
CA ALA A 221 4.27 -13.08 -12.49
C ALA A 221 5.47 -12.58 -11.67
N LEU A 222 5.38 -12.61 -10.33
CA LEU A 222 6.38 -12.00 -9.44
C LEU A 222 7.82 -12.48 -9.66
N PRO A 223 8.10 -13.77 -9.93
CA PRO A 223 9.47 -14.23 -10.18
C PRO A 223 10.17 -13.56 -11.36
N ASP A 224 9.40 -13.03 -12.30
CA ASP A 224 9.90 -12.36 -13.50
C ASP A 224 9.94 -10.82 -13.35
N ILE A 225 9.21 -10.27 -12.38
CA ILE A 225 9.17 -8.84 -12.05
C ILE A 225 10.36 -8.46 -11.19
#